data_8c807cd0dafeb97732c410f617f20335
#
_entry.id   8c807cd0dafeb97732c410f617f20335
#
_cell.length_a   1.000
_cell.length_b   1.000
_cell.length_c   1.000
_cell.angle_alpha   90.00
_cell.angle_beta   90.00
_cell.angle_gamma   90.00
#
_symmetry.space_group_name_H-M   'P 1'
#
loop_
_entity.id
_entity.type
_entity.pdbx_description
1 polymer ?
#
loop_
_entity_poly.entity_id
_entity_poly.type
_entity_poly.pdbx_seq_one_letter_code
_entity_poly.pdbx_strand_id
1 'polypeptide(L)'
;MESSKPTLKYSSVAISGAPGAGRSTLLKNLKPYVEPMGWETFSGGDWSRQFSIQQGKHDASDPTHHKATDYGEDIDHQIDLALREKLSNPNAHVAVESWIAGWNMRGLKHVLRVLLICDDALRIDRVVNRDNISVEKAKAHLKEREDANLEKWSKMYNVPPSDFWDVKHYDLVLNTYSHGPQETLNLVLQALGYFSMNGQQKQTPLL
;
A
#
# COMPACT_ATOMS: atom_id res chain seq x y z
N MET A 1 14.46 20.83 25.45
CA MET A 1 14.52 21.29 24.05
C MET A 1 13.42 20.57 23.29
N GLU A 2 12.32 21.22 22.99
CA GLU A 2 11.30 20.67 22.12
C GLU A 2 11.93 20.44 20.73
N SER A 3 12.06 19.19 20.33
CA SER A 3 12.47 18.88 18.97
C SER A 3 11.34 19.33 18.04
N SER A 4 11.56 20.37 17.26
CA SER A 4 10.61 20.81 16.25
C SER A 4 10.22 19.63 15.37
N LYS A 5 8.92 19.38 15.24
CA LYS A 5 8.40 18.35 14.32
C LYS A 5 8.92 18.63 12.91
N PRO A 6 9.31 17.62 12.14
CA PRO A 6 9.76 17.82 10.75
C PRO A 6 8.64 18.45 9.92
N THR A 7 8.98 19.43 9.09
CA THR A 7 8.05 19.99 8.11
C THR A 7 8.01 19.04 6.90
N LEU A 8 6.92 18.30 6.75
CA LEU A 8 6.76 17.35 5.64
C LEU A 8 6.36 18.07 4.34
N LYS A 9 6.85 17.54 3.23
CA LYS A 9 6.49 18.01 1.87
C LYS A 9 5.07 17.58 1.47
N TYR A 10 4.61 16.45 2.00
CA TYR A 10 3.29 15.89 1.75
C TYR A 10 2.55 15.71 3.08
N SER A 11 1.24 15.90 3.07
CA SER A 11 0.41 15.69 4.25
C SER A 11 -0.14 14.27 4.37
N SER A 12 -0.04 13.48 3.32
CA SER A 12 -0.49 12.09 3.30
C SER A 12 0.37 11.24 2.36
N VAL A 13 0.30 9.91 2.50
CA VAL A 13 0.96 8.95 1.61
C VAL A 13 0.01 7.83 1.20
N ALA A 14 0.01 7.48 -0.09
CA ALA A 14 -0.76 6.38 -0.65
C ALA A 14 0.19 5.38 -1.33
N ILE A 15 0.24 4.16 -0.80
CA ILE A 15 1.17 3.11 -1.21
C ILE A 15 0.41 2.08 -2.05
N SER A 16 0.84 1.91 -3.30
CA SER A 16 0.31 0.94 -4.26
C SER A 16 1.30 -0.18 -4.55
N GLY A 17 0.80 -1.24 -5.16
CA GLY A 17 1.60 -2.35 -5.67
C GLY A 17 0.82 -3.66 -5.68
N ALA A 18 1.27 -4.62 -6.46
CA ALA A 18 0.70 -5.96 -6.52
C ALA A 18 0.94 -6.75 -5.21
N PRO A 19 0.22 -7.85 -4.95
CA PRO A 19 0.47 -8.71 -3.79
C PRO A 19 1.92 -9.21 -3.76
N GLY A 20 2.52 -9.26 -2.57
CA GLY A 20 3.94 -9.64 -2.42
C GLY A 20 4.94 -8.51 -2.71
N ALA A 21 4.51 -7.35 -3.23
CA ALA A 21 5.40 -6.22 -3.49
C ALA A 21 5.91 -5.50 -2.22
N GLY A 22 5.36 -5.78 -1.03
CA GLY A 22 5.88 -5.27 0.24
C GLY A 22 5.11 -4.08 0.83
N ARG A 23 3.91 -3.75 0.34
CA ARG A 23 3.08 -2.62 0.79
C ARG A 23 2.83 -2.61 2.30
N SER A 24 2.30 -3.70 2.84
CA SER A 24 1.98 -3.80 4.28
C SER A 24 3.25 -3.74 5.17
N THR A 25 4.37 -4.28 4.67
CA THR A 25 5.67 -4.15 5.35
C THR A 25 6.11 -2.68 5.40
N LEU A 26 6.00 -1.96 4.27
CA LEU A 26 6.32 -0.53 4.22
C LEU A 26 5.41 0.27 5.15
N LEU A 27 4.09 0.05 5.12
CA LEU A 27 3.16 0.74 6.02
C LEU A 27 3.49 0.45 7.48
N LYS A 28 3.73 -0.83 7.85
CA LYS A 28 4.13 -1.21 9.21
C LYS A 28 5.40 -0.47 9.66
N ASN A 29 6.41 -0.39 8.80
CA ASN A 29 7.67 0.27 9.11
C ASN A 29 7.55 1.80 9.15
N LEU A 30 6.56 2.37 8.44
CA LEU A 30 6.29 3.81 8.41
C LEU A 30 5.55 4.30 9.67
N LYS A 31 4.68 3.46 10.25
CA LYS A 31 3.87 3.79 11.44
C LYS A 31 4.65 4.47 12.56
N PRO A 32 5.79 3.95 13.05
CA PRO A 32 6.54 4.57 14.14
C PRO A 32 7.01 6.01 13.88
N TYR A 33 7.04 6.41 12.62
CA TYR A 33 7.47 7.75 12.20
C TYR A 33 6.30 8.72 12.06
N VAL A 34 5.14 8.25 11.58
CA VAL A 34 4.02 9.12 11.24
C VAL A 34 2.94 9.18 12.33
N GLU A 35 2.67 8.08 13.02
CA GLU A 35 1.64 8.04 14.08
C GLU A 35 1.95 9.00 15.24
N PRO A 36 3.20 9.16 15.72
CA PRO A 36 3.52 10.17 16.74
C PRO A 36 3.30 11.62 16.31
N MET A 37 3.16 11.84 14.98
CA MET A 37 2.83 13.15 14.40
C MET A 37 1.32 13.35 14.23
N GLY A 38 0.51 12.37 14.65
CA GLY A 38 -0.96 12.42 14.53
C GLY A 38 -1.51 11.87 13.23
N TRP A 39 -0.72 11.11 12.46
CA TRP A 39 -1.22 10.48 11.25
C TRP A 39 -2.05 9.25 11.57
N GLU A 40 -3.14 9.05 10.83
CA GLU A 40 -3.86 7.79 10.80
C GLU A 40 -3.22 6.83 9.80
N THR A 41 -3.29 5.54 10.07
CA THR A 41 -2.79 4.50 9.16
C THR A 41 -3.92 3.55 8.77
N PHE A 42 -4.00 3.17 7.48
CA PHE A 42 -5.05 2.32 6.95
C PHE A 42 -4.47 1.27 6.00
N SER A 43 -4.79 0.00 6.24
CA SER A 43 -4.49 -1.12 5.34
C SER A 43 -5.77 -1.60 4.66
N GLY A 44 -5.85 -1.42 3.34
CA GLY A 44 -6.97 -1.91 2.56
C GLY A 44 -7.08 -3.44 2.56
N GLY A 45 -5.93 -4.11 2.58
CA GLY A 45 -5.88 -5.57 2.64
C GLY A 45 -6.42 -6.14 3.95
N ASP A 46 -6.04 -5.55 5.09
CA ASP A 46 -6.53 -5.97 6.41
C ASP A 46 -8.02 -5.70 6.54
N TRP A 47 -8.45 -4.52 6.09
CA TRP A 47 -9.88 -4.16 6.13
C TRP A 47 -10.71 -5.14 5.30
N SER A 48 -10.33 -5.39 4.06
CA SER A 48 -11.03 -6.29 3.14
C SER A 48 -11.11 -7.71 3.70
N ARG A 49 -10.01 -8.20 4.31
CA ARG A 49 -9.98 -9.52 4.94
C ARG A 49 -10.96 -9.60 6.12
N GLN A 50 -10.93 -8.62 7.02
CA GLN A 50 -11.83 -8.56 8.15
C GLN A 50 -13.30 -8.49 7.72
N PHE A 51 -13.59 -7.68 6.70
CA PHE A 51 -14.92 -7.58 6.12
C PHE A 51 -15.40 -8.94 5.57
N SER A 52 -14.56 -9.64 4.77
CA SER A 52 -14.91 -10.96 4.23
C SER A 52 -15.16 -12.01 5.31
N ILE A 53 -14.39 -11.97 6.40
CA ILE A 53 -14.60 -12.86 7.57
C ILE A 53 -15.94 -12.55 8.25
N GLN A 54 -16.24 -11.27 8.47
CA GLN A 54 -17.51 -10.84 9.09
C GLN A 54 -18.74 -11.21 8.25
N GLN A 55 -18.58 -11.24 6.92
CA GLN A 55 -19.62 -11.69 6.00
C GLN A 55 -19.70 -13.21 5.84
N GLY A 56 -18.87 -13.97 6.55
CA GLY A 56 -18.81 -15.43 6.46
C GLY A 56 -18.31 -15.98 5.11
N LYS A 57 -17.63 -15.15 4.32
CA LYS A 57 -17.14 -15.51 2.98
C LYS A 57 -15.68 -15.96 2.97
N HIS A 58 -14.96 -15.72 4.06
CA HIS A 58 -13.58 -16.14 4.25
C HIS A 58 -13.40 -16.74 5.63
N ASP A 59 -12.70 -17.88 5.70
CA ASP A 59 -12.37 -18.55 6.96
C ASP A 59 -11.22 -17.79 7.65
N ALA A 60 -11.40 -17.40 8.91
CA ALA A 60 -10.38 -16.72 9.70
C ALA A 60 -9.10 -17.57 9.88
N SER A 61 -9.20 -18.91 9.82
CA SER A 61 -8.07 -19.83 9.91
C SER A 61 -7.32 -20.04 8.58
N ASP A 62 -7.91 -19.63 7.44
CA ASP A 62 -7.23 -19.70 6.14
C ASP A 62 -6.12 -18.65 6.08
N PRO A 63 -4.85 -19.03 5.94
CA PRO A 63 -3.75 -18.08 5.85
C PRO A 63 -3.76 -17.27 4.55
N THR A 64 -4.45 -17.75 3.51
CA THR A 64 -4.54 -17.05 2.23
C THR A 64 -5.43 -15.82 2.34
N HIS A 65 -5.33 -14.91 1.39
CA HIS A 65 -6.26 -13.78 1.33
C HIS A 65 -7.61 -14.23 0.74
N HIS A 66 -8.67 -13.53 1.15
CA HIS A 66 -10.02 -13.62 0.58
C HIS A 66 -10.00 -13.46 -0.95
N LYS A 67 -11.04 -13.97 -1.61
CA LYS A 67 -11.18 -13.85 -3.07
C LYS A 67 -11.59 -12.43 -3.46
N ALA A 68 -11.21 -12.00 -4.65
CA ALA A 68 -11.60 -10.71 -5.22
C ALA A 68 -13.12 -10.55 -5.38
N THR A 69 -13.83 -11.68 -5.45
CA THR A 69 -15.30 -11.77 -5.66
C THR A 69 -16.11 -11.92 -4.38
N ASP A 70 -15.45 -11.94 -3.21
CA ASP A 70 -16.15 -12.13 -1.93
C ASP A 70 -17.13 -11.00 -1.59
N TYR A 71 -16.93 -9.82 -2.15
CA TYR A 71 -17.83 -8.68 -2.06
C TYR A 71 -17.97 -7.98 -3.42
N GLY A 72 -19.13 -7.29 -3.60
CA GLY A 72 -19.46 -6.67 -4.88
C GLY A 72 -18.58 -5.48 -5.23
N GLU A 73 -18.60 -5.12 -6.52
CA GLU A 73 -17.88 -3.96 -7.07
C GLU A 73 -18.21 -2.66 -6.31
N ASP A 74 -19.47 -2.51 -5.88
CA ASP A 74 -19.94 -1.34 -5.15
C ASP A 74 -19.16 -1.08 -3.86
N ILE A 75 -18.74 -2.12 -3.15
CA ILE A 75 -18.03 -1.97 -1.88
C ILE A 75 -16.62 -1.45 -2.10
N ASP A 76 -15.88 -2.02 -3.07
CA ASP A 76 -14.55 -1.52 -3.42
C ASP A 76 -14.62 -0.05 -3.86
N HIS A 77 -15.60 0.29 -4.69
CA HIS A 77 -15.79 1.65 -5.17
C HIS A 77 -16.13 2.62 -4.03
N GLN A 78 -17.00 2.22 -3.10
CA GLN A 78 -17.34 3.04 -1.93
C GLN A 78 -16.12 3.29 -1.03
N ILE A 79 -15.27 2.26 -0.82
CA ILE A 79 -14.03 2.41 -0.05
C ILE A 79 -13.08 3.38 -0.75
N ASP A 80 -12.87 3.20 -2.04
CA ASP A 80 -11.99 4.06 -2.83
C ASP A 80 -12.47 5.51 -2.85
N LEU A 81 -13.78 5.74 -2.96
CA LEU A 81 -14.39 7.08 -2.89
C LEU A 81 -14.22 7.69 -1.50
N ALA A 82 -14.51 6.94 -0.43
CA ALA A 82 -14.35 7.43 0.95
C ALA A 82 -12.89 7.78 1.28
N LEU A 83 -11.95 6.94 0.85
CA LEU A 83 -10.52 7.23 1.01
C LEU A 83 -10.11 8.46 0.21
N ARG A 84 -10.58 8.59 -1.03
CA ARG A 84 -10.27 9.74 -1.87
C ARG A 84 -10.87 11.03 -1.29
N GLU A 85 -12.10 10.99 -0.81
CA GLU A 85 -12.73 12.12 -0.14
C GLU A 85 -11.92 12.55 1.09
N LYS A 86 -11.57 11.58 1.97
CA LYS A 86 -10.74 11.85 3.15
C LYS A 86 -9.39 12.46 2.78
N LEU A 87 -8.69 11.89 1.80
CA LEU A 87 -7.37 12.36 1.38
C LEU A 87 -7.43 13.62 0.50
N SER A 88 -8.60 14.04 0.02
CA SER A 88 -8.76 15.30 -0.69
C SER A 88 -8.61 16.53 0.23
N ASN A 89 -8.80 16.34 1.55
CA ASN A 89 -8.50 17.35 2.54
C ASN A 89 -6.97 17.45 2.75
N PRO A 90 -6.31 18.55 2.42
CA PRO A 90 -4.86 18.70 2.61
C PRO A 90 -4.41 18.69 4.09
N ASN A 91 -5.35 18.82 5.02
CA ASN A 91 -5.08 18.69 6.45
C ASN A 91 -5.33 17.27 6.99
N ALA A 92 -5.78 16.34 6.16
CA ALA A 92 -5.82 14.94 6.51
C ALA A 92 -4.40 14.38 6.52
N HIS A 93 -4.01 13.76 7.64
CA HIS A 93 -2.71 13.13 7.80
C HIS A 93 -2.92 11.62 7.79
N VAL A 94 -2.81 10.98 6.61
CA VAL A 94 -3.13 9.57 6.41
C VAL A 94 -2.02 8.85 5.66
N ALA A 95 -1.59 7.71 6.18
CA ALA A 95 -0.81 6.74 5.43
C ALA A 95 -1.69 5.54 5.08
N VAL A 96 -1.95 5.34 3.80
CA VAL A 96 -2.79 4.25 3.29
C VAL A 96 -2.01 3.31 2.40
N GLU A 97 -2.27 2.00 2.52
CA GLU A 97 -1.84 1.02 1.54
C GLU A 97 -3.03 0.25 0.98
N SER A 98 -3.07 0.12 -0.32
CA SER A 98 -3.94 -0.82 -1.04
C SER A 98 -3.34 -1.11 -2.42
N TRP A 99 -3.96 -1.99 -3.20
CA TRP A 99 -3.43 -2.30 -4.52
C TRP A 99 -3.22 -1.05 -5.39
N ILE A 100 -4.23 -0.21 -5.47
CA ILE A 100 -4.29 0.96 -6.36
C ILE A 100 -4.42 2.30 -5.60
N ALA A 101 -4.04 2.35 -4.30
CA ALA A 101 -4.20 3.56 -3.48
C ALA A 101 -3.59 4.81 -4.13
N GLY A 102 -2.34 4.74 -4.62
CA GLY A 102 -1.69 5.87 -5.26
C GLY A 102 -2.36 6.27 -6.57
N TRP A 103 -2.78 5.29 -7.39
CA TRP A 103 -3.55 5.55 -8.60
C TRP A 103 -4.87 6.27 -8.28
N ASN A 104 -5.57 5.82 -7.25
CA ASN A 104 -6.82 6.44 -6.82
C ASN A 104 -6.62 7.88 -6.32
N MET A 105 -5.45 8.23 -5.77
CA MET A 105 -5.10 9.58 -5.31
C MET A 105 -4.45 10.45 -6.39
N ARG A 106 -4.48 10.04 -7.68
CA ARG A 106 -3.94 10.85 -8.77
C ARG A 106 -4.57 12.24 -8.83
N GLY A 107 -3.74 13.24 -9.08
CA GLY A 107 -4.15 14.66 -9.07
C GLY A 107 -4.11 15.35 -7.70
N LEU A 108 -4.01 14.63 -6.58
CA LEU A 108 -3.87 15.21 -5.25
C LEU A 108 -2.39 15.52 -4.96
N LYS A 109 -1.98 16.77 -5.15
CA LYS A 109 -0.56 17.18 -5.07
C LYS A 109 0.05 17.11 -3.67
N HIS A 110 -0.77 17.11 -2.63
CA HIS A 110 -0.36 16.99 -1.23
C HIS A 110 -0.27 15.54 -0.72
N VAL A 111 -0.58 14.58 -1.57
CA VAL A 111 -0.46 13.13 -1.29
C VAL A 111 0.75 12.59 -2.03
N LEU A 112 1.71 12.00 -1.31
CA LEU A 112 2.81 11.24 -1.91
C LEU A 112 2.28 9.90 -2.43
N ARG A 113 2.29 9.71 -3.74
CA ARG A 113 1.82 8.48 -4.39
C ARG A 113 3.02 7.58 -4.68
N VAL A 114 3.06 6.45 -3.98
CA VAL A 114 4.15 5.47 -4.06
C VAL A 114 3.68 4.22 -4.78
N LEU A 115 4.44 3.77 -5.77
CA LEU A 115 4.27 2.47 -6.41
C LEU A 115 5.43 1.55 -6.01
N LEU A 116 5.10 0.41 -5.43
CA LEU A 116 6.06 -0.67 -5.21
C LEU A 116 5.97 -1.68 -6.35
N ILE A 117 7.07 -1.88 -7.05
CA ILE A 117 7.24 -2.94 -8.05
C ILE A 117 8.17 -4.01 -7.52
N CYS A 118 8.01 -5.23 -7.98
CA CYS A 118 8.84 -6.36 -7.58
C CYS A 118 8.79 -7.44 -8.65
N ASP A 119 9.88 -8.17 -8.78
CA ASP A 119 9.94 -9.38 -9.60
C ASP A 119 8.94 -10.45 -9.12
N ASP A 120 8.30 -11.14 -10.06
CA ASP A 120 7.26 -12.12 -9.76
C ASP A 120 7.79 -13.32 -8.95
N ALA A 121 9.02 -13.76 -9.21
CA ALA A 121 9.61 -14.86 -8.47
C ALA A 121 9.78 -14.52 -6.99
N LEU A 122 10.23 -13.29 -6.68
CA LEU A 122 10.33 -12.83 -5.31
C LEU A 122 8.96 -12.58 -4.65
N ARG A 123 7.99 -12.10 -5.41
CA ARG A 123 6.60 -11.95 -4.92
C ARG A 123 6.00 -13.30 -4.51
N ILE A 124 6.20 -14.32 -5.36
CA ILE A 124 5.77 -15.69 -5.10
C ILE A 124 6.46 -16.24 -3.85
N ASP A 125 7.79 -16.12 -3.76
CA ASP A 125 8.57 -16.57 -2.59
C ASP A 125 8.08 -15.93 -1.29
N ARG A 126 7.82 -14.62 -1.30
CA ARG A 126 7.26 -13.90 -0.14
C ARG A 126 5.88 -14.42 0.28
N VAL A 127 5.02 -14.79 -0.68
CA VAL A 127 3.70 -15.36 -0.40
C VAL A 127 3.81 -16.80 0.12
N VAL A 128 4.70 -17.63 -0.47
CA VAL A 128 5.01 -18.96 0.03
C VAL A 128 5.41 -18.93 1.51
N ASN A 129 6.37 -18.06 1.84
CA ASN A 129 6.90 -17.96 3.21
C ASN A 129 5.88 -17.36 4.19
N ARG A 130 5.10 -16.35 3.76
CA ARG A 130 4.08 -15.71 4.62
C ARG A 130 2.93 -16.65 4.95
N ASP A 131 2.40 -17.36 3.93
CA ASP A 131 1.16 -18.14 4.02
C ASP A 131 1.45 -19.62 4.27
N ASN A 132 2.72 -20.03 4.28
CA ASN A 132 3.19 -21.41 4.45
C ASN A 132 2.51 -22.39 3.47
N ILE A 133 2.51 -22.04 2.18
CA ILE A 133 1.89 -22.80 1.08
C ILE A 133 2.93 -23.20 0.03
N SER A 134 2.57 -24.12 -0.88
CA SER A 134 3.48 -24.51 -1.97
C SER A 134 3.64 -23.38 -3.00
N VAL A 135 4.72 -23.43 -3.77
CA VAL A 135 5.02 -22.50 -4.86
C VAL A 135 3.89 -22.50 -5.90
N GLU A 136 3.36 -23.69 -6.25
CA GLU A 136 2.28 -23.86 -7.21
C GLU A 136 1.00 -23.19 -6.71
N LYS A 137 0.66 -23.40 -5.43
CA LYS A 137 -0.50 -22.76 -4.80
C LYS A 137 -0.34 -21.23 -4.75
N ALA A 138 0.85 -20.74 -4.42
CA ALA A 138 1.14 -19.30 -4.39
C ALA A 138 1.00 -18.66 -5.78
N LYS A 139 1.56 -19.29 -6.83
CA LYS A 139 1.43 -18.85 -8.22
C LYS A 139 -0.03 -18.78 -8.68
N ALA A 140 -0.78 -19.84 -8.45
CA ALA A 140 -2.19 -19.91 -8.83
C ALA A 140 -3.00 -18.84 -8.11
N HIS A 141 -2.81 -18.69 -6.81
CA HIS A 141 -3.49 -17.71 -5.97
C HIS A 141 -3.19 -16.26 -6.38
N LEU A 142 -1.91 -15.93 -6.62
CA LEU A 142 -1.52 -14.59 -7.08
C LEU A 142 -2.14 -14.27 -8.43
N LYS A 143 -2.06 -15.21 -9.39
CA LYS A 143 -2.63 -15.02 -10.72
C LYS A 143 -4.14 -14.82 -10.69
N GLU A 144 -4.87 -15.70 -10.00
CA GLU A 144 -6.33 -15.61 -9.85
C GLU A 144 -6.75 -14.25 -9.28
N ARG A 145 -6.06 -13.80 -8.21
CA ARG A 145 -6.37 -12.52 -7.58
C ARG A 145 -6.04 -11.34 -8.46
N GLU A 146 -4.92 -11.36 -9.16
CA GLU A 146 -4.53 -10.27 -10.07
C GLU A 146 -5.52 -10.16 -11.23
N ASP A 147 -5.79 -11.26 -11.91
CA ASP A 147 -6.71 -11.28 -13.05
C ASP A 147 -8.10 -10.77 -12.63
N ALA A 148 -8.67 -11.31 -11.54
CA ALA A 148 -10.00 -10.94 -11.06
C ALA A 148 -10.11 -9.47 -10.60
N ASN A 149 -9.11 -8.98 -9.85
CA ASN A 149 -9.13 -7.59 -9.38
C ASN A 149 -8.90 -6.61 -10.53
N LEU A 150 -7.95 -6.87 -11.42
CA LEU A 150 -7.68 -6.00 -12.56
C LEU A 150 -8.87 -5.94 -13.53
N GLU A 151 -9.54 -7.07 -13.78
CA GLU A 151 -10.77 -7.09 -14.59
C GLU A 151 -11.87 -6.25 -13.93
N LYS A 152 -12.12 -6.45 -12.62
CA LYS A 152 -13.12 -5.71 -11.84
C LYS A 152 -12.85 -4.21 -11.89
N TRP A 153 -11.65 -3.77 -11.55
CA TRP A 153 -11.32 -2.34 -11.52
C TRP A 153 -11.29 -1.71 -12.91
N SER A 154 -10.84 -2.45 -13.95
CA SER A 154 -10.89 -1.95 -15.32
C SER A 154 -12.30 -1.63 -15.77
N LYS A 155 -13.27 -2.47 -15.42
CA LYS A 155 -14.68 -2.21 -15.66
C LYS A 155 -15.19 -1.02 -14.83
N MET A 156 -14.90 -1.01 -13.54
CA MET A 156 -15.35 0.00 -12.57
C MET A 156 -14.88 1.40 -12.95
N TYR A 157 -13.62 1.54 -13.36
CA TYR A 157 -13.00 2.83 -13.68
C TYR A 157 -12.94 3.15 -15.17
N ASN A 158 -13.36 2.22 -16.02
CA ASN A 158 -13.31 2.34 -17.48
C ASN A 158 -11.89 2.68 -18.00
N VAL A 159 -10.89 1.95 -17.53
CA VAL A 159 -9.48 2.09 -17.92
C VAL A 159 -8.86 0.71 -18.17
N PRO A 160 -7.83 0.60 -19.03
CA PRO A 160 -7.13 -0.67 -19.21
C PRO A 160 -6.37 -1.08 -17.94
N PRO A 161 -6.16 -2.40 -17.67
CA PRO A 161 -5.43 -2.89 -16.51
C PRO A 161 -4.05 -2.28 -16.31
N SER A 162 -3.35 -1.98 -17.41
CA SER A 162 -2.02 -1.37 -17.39
C SER A 162 -2.00 0.05 -16.83
N ASP A 163 -3.13 0.79 -16.87
CA ASP A 163 -3.19 2.17 -16.36
C ASP A 163 -2.96 2.24 -14.85
N PHE A 164 -3.36 1.20 -14.09
CA PHE A 164 -3.16 1.16 -12.64
C PHE A 164 -1.68 1.15 -12.24
N TRP A 165 -0.81 0.66 -13.12
CA TRP A 165 0.64 0.53 -12.90
C TRP A 165 1.46 1.52 -13.71
N ASP A 166 0.82 2.43 -14.47
CA ASP A 166 1.52 3.43 -15.24
C ASP A 166 2.23 4.42 -14.30
N VAL A 167 3.54 4.48 -14.44
CA VAL A 167 4.40 5.30 -13.57
C VAL A 167 4.05 6.79 -13.59
N LYS A 168 3.37 7.27 -14.64
CA LYS A 168 2.90 8.67 -14.72
C LYS A 168 1.97 9.08 -13.59
N HIS A 169 1.29 8.11 -12.94
CA HIS A 169 0.36 8.37 -11.84
C HIS A 169 1.02 8.47 -10.47
N TYR A 170 2.33 8.20 -10.38
CA TYR A 170 3.04 8.08 -9.10
C TYR A 170 4.16 9.10 -8.99
N ASP A 171 4.43 9.55 -7.78
CA ASP A 171 5.52 10.48 -7.45
C ASP A 171 6.82 9.74 -7.15
N LEU A 172 6.72 8.49 -6.70
CA LEU A 172 7.86 7.64 -6.33
C LEU A 172 7.57 6.19 -6.73
N VAL A 173 8.49 5.60 -7.51
CA VAL A 173 8.42 4.20 -7.92
C VAL A 173 9.65 3.47 -7.35
N LEU A 174 9.42 2.42 -6.55
CA LEU A 174 10.47 1.69 -5.86
C LEU A 174 10.43 0.20 -6.22
N ASN A 175 11.57 -0.32 -6.67
CA ASN A 175 11.73 -1.75 -6.92
C ASN A 175 12.19 -2.46 -5.64
N THR A 176 11.28 -3.22 -5.02
CA THR A 176 11.55 -3.94 -3.76
C THR A 176 12.31 -5.27 -3.95
N TYR A 177 12.70 -5.61 -5.18
CA TYR A 177 13.72 -6.63 -5.43
C TYR A 177 15.12 -6.10 -5.09
N SER A 178 15.43 -4.89 -5.55
CA SER A 178 16.74 -4.25 -5.34
C SER A 178 16.87 -3.46 -4.04
N HIS A 179 15.75 -3.09 -3.41
CA HIS A 179 15.72 -2.32 -2.17
C HIS A 179 15.12 -3.16 -1.04
N GLY A 180 15.89 -3.38 0.02
CA GLY A 180 15.38 -4.03 1.22
C GLY A 180 14.32 -3.19 1.95
N PRO A 181 13.62 -3.77 2.95
CA PRO A 181 12.54 -3.06 3.66
C PRO A 181 12.97 -1.74 4.31
N GLN A 182 14.18 -1.69 4.89
CA GLN A 182 14.70 -0.49 5.54
C GLN A 182 15.06 0.59 4.51
N GLU A 183 15.66 0.22 3.39
CA GLU A 183 16.01 1.15 2.33
C GLU A 183 14.74 1.73 1.66
N THR A 184 13.75 0.87 1.38
CA THR A 184 12.43 1.28 0.89
C THR A 184 11.78 2.31 1.83
N LEU A 185 11.81 2.06 3.14
CA LEU A 185 11.32 3.01 4.14
C LEU A 185 12.07 4.34 4.09
N ASN A 186 13.40 4.30 4.06
CA ASN A 186 14.24 5.50 4.05
C ASN A 186 13.96 6.38 2.83
N LEU A 187 13.78 5.77 1.65
CA LEU A 187 13.43 6.48 0.42
C LEU A 187 12.05 7.17 0.51
N VAL A 188 11.08 6.50 1.11
CA VAL A 188 9.74 7.09 1.34
C VAL A 188 9.80 8.23 2.35
N LEU A 189 10.52 8.05 3.47
CA LEU A 189 10.71 9.11 4.48
C LEU A 189 11.44 10.33 3.88
N GLN A 190 12.46 10.11 3.05
CA GLN A 190 13.14 11.17 2.32
C GLN A 190 12.19 11.90 1.36
N ALA A 191 11.39 11.17 0.59
CA ALA A 191 10.41 11.77 -0.32
C ALA A 191 9.34 12.56 0.43
N LEU A 192 8.90 12.09 1.61
CA LEU A 192 7.99 12.81 2.50
C LEU A 192 8.62 14.11 3.06
N GLY A 193 9.94 14.26 3.01
CA GLY A 193 10.65 15.37 3.66
C GLY A 193 10.89 15.17 5.15
N TYR A 194 10.78 13.92 5.64
CA TYR A 194 10.98 13.60 7.06
C TYR A 194 12.43 13.87 7.51
N PHE A 195 13.40 13.62 6.65
CA PHE A 195 14.80 13.98 6.86
C PHE A 195 15.03 15.36 6.24
N SER A 196 15.18 16.39 7.07
CA SER A 196 15.63 17.70 6.58
C SER A 196 17.01 17.58 5.95
N MET A 197 17.32 18.40 4.95
CA MET A 197 18.60 18.39 4.20
C MET A 197 19.86 18.68 5.05
N ASN A 198 19.72 18.82 6.34
CA ASN A 198 20.83 19.03 7.30
C ASN A 198 21.31 17.71 7.90
N GLY A 199 21.79 16.80 7.05
CA GLY A 199 22.87 15.83 7.28
C GLY A 199 23.02 15.10 8.64
N GLN A 200 21.99 14.98 9.50
CA GLN A 200 22.04 14.14 10.68
C GLN A 200 20.98 13.04 10.59
N GLN A 201 21.41 11.88 10.15
CA GLN A 201 20.73 10.63 10.45
C GLN A 201 20.64 10.51 11.98
N LYS A 202 19.45 10.75 12.57
CA LYS A 202 19.18 10.24 13.90
C LYS A 202 19.19 8.71 13.77
N GLN A 203 20.23 8.09 14.31
CA GLN A 203 20.28 6.64 14.46
C GLN A 203 19.00 6.17 15.15
N THR A 204 18.25 5.31 14.47
CA THR A 204 17.13 4.57 15.05
C THR A 204 17.66 3.78 16.24
N PRO A 205 17.03 3.81 17.43
CA PRO A 205 17.35 2.86 18.47
C PRO A 205 17.09 1.45 17.95
N LEU A 206 18.11 0.61 17.96
CA LEU A 206 17.97 -0.84 17.80
C LEU A 206 17.16 -1.35 19.00
N LEU A 207 15.96 -1.83 18.76
CA LEU A 207 15.21 -2.72 19.66
C LEU A 207 15.26 -4.13 19.11
#